data_54eb223ac449fcfb3672faaee329d600
#
_entry.id   54eb223ac449fcfb3672faaee329d600
#
_cell.length_a   1.000
_cell.length_b   1.000
_cell.length_c   1.000
_cell.angle_alpha   90.00
_cell.angle_beta   90.00
_cell.angle_gamma   90.00
#
_symmetry.space_group_name_H-M   'P 1'
#
loop_
_entity.id
_entity.type
_entity.pdbx_description
1 polymer ?
#
loop_
_entity_poly.entity_id
_entity_poly.type
_entity_poly.pdbx_seq_one_letter_code
_entity_poly.pdbx_strand_id
1 'polypeptide(L)'
;MIPEGLYLLMTLALALGAVRLAKEKVLLNSMKGIETLSRVDVLCVDKTGTITEPGMEVTAIRPVKDAQDLEALAQYVEASMDQNDTMDAIRKFHKTPVSQPWKALDIQPFTSKKKYGAIAFESGIYVLGAPEFVLREGFSELEQEIAPATQAGNRVLAFGKYRGDPVSYTHL
;
A
#
# COMPACT_ATOMS: atom_id res chain seq x y z
N MET A 1 -39.50 -2.68 41.05
CA MET A 1 -40.07 -3.57 40.00
C MET A 1 -40.12 -2.76 38.71
N ILE A 2 -39.49 -3.20 37.67
CA ILE A 2 -39.55 -2.59 36.35
C ILE A 2 -40.83 -3.12 35.69
N PRO A 3 -41.72 -2.28 35.15
CA PRO A 3 -42.94 -2.73 34.47
C PRO A 3 -42.53 -3.59 33.24
N GLU A 4 -43.08 -4.79 33.13
CA GLU A 4 -42.79 -5.72 32.01
C GLU A 4 -43.06 -5.08 30.62
N GLY A 5 -44.05 -4.18 30.51
CA GLY A 5 -44.33 -3.43 29.29
C GLY A 5 -43.19 -2.50 28.85
N LEU A 6 -42.44 -1.94 29.79
CA LEU A 6 -41.32 -1.04 29.49
C LEU A 6 -40.14 -1.86 28.85
N TYR A 7 -39.90 -3.03 29.37
CA TYR A 7 -38.85 -3.94 28.82
C TYR A 7 -39.21 -4.36 27.39
N LEU A 8 -40.47 -4.71 27.16
CA LEU A 8 -40.94 -5.10 25.81
C LEU A 8 -40.80 -3.95 24.82
N LEU A 9 -41.18 -2.73 25.21
CA LEU A 9 -41.06 -1.55 24.34
C LEU A 9 -39.61 -1.23 24.01
N MET A 10 -38.71 -1.35 24.99
CA MET A 10 -37.28 -1.11 24.79
C MET A 10 -36.66 -2.14 23.83
N THR A 11 -36.96 -3.43 24.02
CA THR A 11 -36.46 -4.47 23.12
C THR A 11 -36.99 -4.31 21.69
N LEU A 12 -38.25 -3.94 21.52
CA LEU A 12 -38.85 -3.68 20.21
C LEU A 12 -38.20 -2.46 19.53
N ALA A 13 -37.95 -1.38 20.27
CA ALA A 13 -37.27 -0.19 19.74
C ALA A 13 -35.84 -0.50 19.28
N LEU A 14 -35.09 -1.26 20.06
CA LEU A 14 -33.73 -1.73 19.69
C LEU A 14 -33.77 -2.64 18.47
N ALA A 15 -34.73 -3.56 18.38
CA ALA A 15 -34.90 -4.45 17.23
C ALA A 15 -35.20 -3.65 15.96
N LEU A 16 -36.10 -2.65 16.01
CA LEU A 16 -36.38 -1.77 14.88
C LEU A 16 -35.15 -0.93 14.48
N GLY A 17 -34.36 -0.47 15.45
CA GLY A 17 -33.10 0.21 15.22
C GLY A 17 -32.10 -0.68 14.48
N ALA A 18 -31.97 -1.93 14.91
CA ALA A 18 -31.10 -2.91 14.25
C ALA A 18 -31.52 -3.18 12.80
N VAL A 19 -32.81 -3.33 12.53
CA VAL A 19 -33.34 -3.51 11.16
C VAL A 19 -33.06 -2.29 10.28
N ARG A 20 -33.18 -1.09 10.80
CA ARG A 20 -32.85 0.14 10.06
C ARG A 20 -31.38 0.21 9.69
N LEU A 21 -30.49 -0.06 10.65
CA LEU A 21 -29.04 -0.08 10.42
C LEU A 21 -28.64 -1.18 9.42
N ALA A 22 -29.26 -2.37 9.50
CA ALA A 22 -29.03 -3.44 8.54
C ALA A 22 -29.42 -3.04 7.09
N LYS A 23 -30.48 -2.25 6.91
CA LYS A 23 -30.87 -1.70 5.59
C LYS A 23 -29.79 -0.75 5.03
N GLU A 24 -29.11 -0.03 5.90
CA GLU A 24 -27.96 0.83 5.55
C GLU A 24 -26.64 0.05 5.47
N LYS A 25 -26.68 -1.29 5.44
CA LYS A 25 -25.53 -2.20 5.39
C LYS A 25 -24.57 -2.10 6.60
N VAL A 26 -25.09 -1.59 7.73
CA VAL A 26 -24.34 -1.56 8.99
C VAL A 26 -24.62 -2.83 9.77
N LEU A 27 -23.56 -3.61 10.04
CA LEU A 27 -23.64 -4.82 10.85
C LEU A 27 -23.43 -4.49 12.34
N LEU A 28 -24.39 -4.88 13.16
CA LEU A 28 -24.31 -4.72 14.59
C LEU A 28 -23.81 -6.02 15.24
N ASN A 29 -22.77 -5.91 16.03
CA ASN A 29 -22.24 -7.04 16.79
C ASN A 29 -23.07 -7.36 18.03
N SER A 30 -23.78 -6.37 18.59
CA SER A 30 -24.66 -6.56 19.74
C SER A 30 -25.78 -5.50 19.78
N MET A 31 -26.92 -5.83 20.39
CA MET A 31 -28.04 -4.89 20.58
C MET A 31 -27.64 -3.71 21.47
N LYS A 32 -26.75 -3.93 22.43
CA LYS A 32 -26.18 -2.88 23.29
C LYS A 32 -25.35 -1.85 22.51
N GLY A 33 -24.84 -2.25 21.34
CA GLY A 33 -24.11 -1.37 20.45
C GLY A 33 -24.93 -0.15 19.98
N ILE A 34 -26.25 -0.32 19.79
CA ILE A 34 -27.15 0.79 19.38
C ILE A 34 -27.19 1.87 20.45
N GLU A 35 -27.34 1.46 21.72
CA GLU A 35 -27.36 2.39 22.85
C GLU A 35 -26.00 3.11 22.99
N THR A 36 -24.91 2.37 22.85
CA THR A 36 -23.56 2.94 22.92
C THR A 36 -23.33 3.94 21.78
N LEU A 37 -23.73 3.59 20.54
CA LEU A 37 -23.58 4.47 19.37
C LEU A 37 -24.32 5.80 19.54
N SER A 38 -25.49 5.78 20.17
CA SER A 38 -26.30 7.00 20.40
C SER A 38 -25.64 8.01 21.35
N ARG A 39 -24.61 7.60 22.10
CA ARG A 39 -23.86 8.42 23.08
C ARG A 39 -22.48 8.84 22.58
N VAL A 40 -22.13 8.52 21.31
CA VAL A 40 -20.83 8.84 20.74
C VAL A 40 -20.82 10.28 20.26
N ASP A 41 -19.95 11.11 20.83
CA ASP A 41 -19.73 12.49 20.43
C ASP A 41 -18.51 12.64 19.53
N VAL A 42 -17.56 11.71 19.61
CA VAL A 42 -16.30 11.73 18.84
C VAL A 42 -16.09 10.37 18.18
N LEU A 43 -15.90 10.37 16.87
CA LEU A 43 -15.58 9.18 16.07
C LEU A 43 -14.12 9.23 15.62
N CYS A 44 -13.31 8.31 16.11
CA CYS A 44 -11.95 8.11 15.63
C CYS A 44 -11.92 6.92 14.69
N VAL A 45 -11.53 7.15 13.43
CA VAL A 45 -11.45 6.10 12.42
C VAL A 45 -10.03 5.98 11.90
N ASP A 46 -9.58 4.74 11.69
CA ASP A 46 -8.34 4.50 10.98
C ASP A 46 -8.53 4.83 9.48
N LYS A 47 -7.48 5.33 8.86
CA LYS A 47 -7.51 5.71 7.45
C LYS A 47 -7.59 4.45 6.56
N THR A 48 -6.68 3.50 6.79
CA THR A 48 -6.45 2.39 5.87
C THR A 48 -7.50 1.30 6.03
N GLY A 49 -8.21 0.99 4.95
CA GLY A 49 -9.27 -0.03 4.95
C GLY A 49 -10.58 0.36 5.62
N THR A 50 -10.67 1.61 6.14
CA THR A 50 -11.90 2.17 6.71
C THR A 50 -12.41 3.34 5.89
N ILE A 51 -11.58 4.37 5.66
CA ILE A 51 -11.91 5.53 4.83
C ILE A 51 -11.45 5.30 3.39
N THR A 52 -10.35 4.58 3.21
CA THR A 52 -9.80 4.26 1.88
C THR A 52 -10.24 2.86 1.44
N GLU A 53 -10.42 2.69 0.15
CA GLU A 53 -10.57 1.37 -0.44
C GLU A 53 -9.30 0.53 -0.25
N PRO A 54 -9.44 -0.79 -0.02
CA PRO A 54 -8.29 -1.67 0.08
C PRO A 54 -7.63 -1.83 -1.29
N GLY A 55 -6.29 -1.81 -1.29
CA GLY A 55 -5.47 -2.02 -2.48
C GLY A 55 -4.81 -0.74 -3.00
N MET A 56 -3.91 -0.95 -3.93
CA MET A 56 -3.19 0.10 -4.65
C MET A 56 -3.25 -0.17 -6.15
N GLU A 57 -3.17 0.88 -6.94
CA GLU A 57 -3.11 0.80 -8.39
C GLU A 57 -1.97 1.67 -8.90
N VAL A 58 -1.24 1.17 -9.91
CA VAL A 58 -0.21 1.95 -10.58
C VAL A 58 -0.90 2.86 -11.58
N THR A 59 -0.82 4.16 -11.34
CA THR A 59 -1.42 5.18 -12.22
C THR A 59 -0.52 5.54 -13.40
N ALA A 60 0.80 5.55 -13.20
CA ALA A 60 1.75 5.84 -14.26
C ALA A 60 3.14 5.28 -13.94
N ILE A 61 3.87 4.91 -14.99
CA ILE A 61 5.31 4.65 -14.95
C ILE A 61 5.98 5.63 -15.91
N ARG A 62 7.00 6.33 -15.44
CA ARG A 62 7.76 7.30 -16.24
C ARG A 62 9.22 6.86 -16.30
N PRO A 63 9.71 6.35 -17.47
CA PRO A 63 11.12 6.08 -17.65
C PRO A 63 11.89 7.41 -17.74
N VAL A 64 12.98 7.52 -16.96
CA VAL A 64 13.80 8.75 -16.92
C VAL A 64 14.90 8.72 -17.99
N LYS A 65 15.45 7.54 -18.30
CA LYS A 65 16.58 7.41 -19.24
C LYS A 65 16.35 6.42 -20.37
N ASP A 66 15.91 5.18 -20.09
CA ASP A 66 15.83 4.12 -21.07
C ASP A 66 14.60 3.23 -20.90
N ALA A 67 14.04 2.77 -22.05
CA ALA A 67 12.96 1.77 -22.02
C ALA A 67 13.39 0.39 -21.47
N GLN A 68 14.69 0.10 -21.43
CA GLN A 68 15.25 -1.12 -20.83
C GLN A 68 15.02 -1.19 -19.33
N ASP A 69 14.79 -0.07 -18.66
CA ASP A 69 14.45 -0.02 -17.24
C ASP A 69 13.10 -0.70 -16.94
N LEU A 70 12.18 -0.76 -17.90
CA LEU A 70 10.89 -1.45 -17.73
C LEU A 70 11.05 -2.97 -17.70
N GLU A 71 11.94 -3.53 -18.52
CA GLU A 71 12.26 -4.96 -18.49
C GLU A 71 12.94 -5.33 -17.17
N ALA A 72 13.90 -4.54 -16.74
CA ALA A 72 14.57 -4.74 -15.46
C ALA A 72 13.60 -4.65 -14.27
N LEU A 73 12.61 -3.75 -14.33
CA LEU A 73 11.54 -3.66 -13.33
C LEU A 73 10.69 -4.95 -13.31
N ALA A 74 10.33 -5.49 -14.46
CA ALA A 74 9.61 -6.75 -14.55
C ALA A 74 10.39 -7.91 -13.90
N GLN A 75 11.68 -8.01 -14.20
CA GLN A 75 12.58 -9.01 -13.61
C GLN A 75 12.69 -8.85 -12.08
N TYR A 76 12.78 -7.60 -11.61
CA TYR A 76 12.81 -7.29 -10.18
C TYR A 76 11.51 -7.73 -9.49
N VAL A 77 10.36 -7.41 -10.08
CA VAL A 77 9.04 -7.73 -9.54
C VAL A 77 8.81 -9.24 -9.47
N GLU A 78 9.26 -9.99 -10.50
CA GLU A 78 9.16 -11.44 -10.55
C GLU A 78 10.04 -12.10 -9.47
N ALA A 79 11.27 -11.60 -9.28
CA ALA A 79 12.21 -12.13 -8.30
C ALA A 79 11.90 -11.70 -6.86
N SER A 80 11.10 -10.65 -6.66
CA SER A 80 10.79 -10.12 -5.33
C SER A 80 9.86 -11.03 -4.56
N MET A 81 10.24 -11.32 -3.30
CA MET A 81 9.43 -12.07 -2.34
C MET A 81 8.49 -11.18 -1.53
N ASP A 82 8.51 -9.87 -1.74
CA ASP A 82 7.68 -8.93 -0.99
C ASP A 82 6.20 -9.14 -1.31
N GLN A 83 5.40 -9.40 -0.28
CA GLN A 83 3.94 -9.53 -0.34
C GLN A 83 3.31 -8.29 0.33
N ASN A 84 3.19 -7.22 -0.44
CA ASN A 84 2.54 -5.99 0.01
C ASN A 84 1.73 -5.38 -1.13
N ASP A 85 0.75 -4.53 -0.77
CA ASP A 85 -0.17 -3.89 -1.73
C ASP A 85 0.56 -3.18 -2.88
N THR A 86 1.73 -2.62 -2.61
CA THR A 86 2.53 -1.91 -3.61
C THR A 86 3.10 -2.87 -4.66
N MET A 87 3.71 -3.98 -4.23
CA MET A 87 4.23 -4.99 -5.15
C MET A 87 3.11 -5.68 -5.93
N ASP A 88 1.97 -5.92 -5.28
CA ASP A 88 0.80 -6.51 -5.94
C ASP A 88 0.23 -5.57 -7.00
N ALA A 89 0.22 -4.26 -6.75
CA ALA A 89 -0.17 -3.27 -7.74
C ALA A 89 0.77 -3.26 -8.95
N ILE A 90 2.09 -3.32 -8.72
CA ILE A 90 3.09 -3.34 -9.79
C ILE A 90 2.99 -4.67 -10.58
N ARG A 91 2.79 -5.82 -9.91
CA ARG A 91 2.55 -7.12 -10.57
C ARG A 91 1.32 -7.08 -11.47
N LYS A 92 0.21 -6.50 -10.99
CA LYS A 92 -1.02 -6.34 -11.78
C LYS A 92 -0.84 -5.43 -12.98
N PHE A 93 -0.04 -4.39 -12.85
CA PHE A 93 0.28 -3.48 -13.96
C PHE A 93 1.12 -4.18 -15.03
N HIS A 94 2.11 -4.96 -14.63
CA HIS A 94 3.01 -5.72 -15.49
C HIS A 94 2.35 -7.04 -15.90
N LYS A 95 1.36 -6.98 -16.80
CA LYS A 95 0.56 -8.15 -17.25
C LYS A 95 1.34 -9.16 -18.10
N THR A 96 2.53 -8.81 -18.58
CA THR A 96 3.32 -9.68 -19.45
C THR A 96 4.23 -10.56 -18.60
N PRO A 97 4.05 -11.89 -18.61
CA PRO A 97 4.96 -12.79 -17.92
C PRO A 97 6.37 -12.67 -18.51
N VAL A 98 7.36 -12.64 -17.65
CA VAL A 98 8.76 -12.61 -18.06
C VAL A 98 9.12 -13.97 -18.67
N SER A 99 9.51 -14.01 -19.95
CA SER A 99 9.78 -15.24 -20.68
C SER A 99 11.02 -15.96 -20.17
N GLN A 100 12.00 -15.22 -19.64
CA GLN A 100 13.23 -15.74 -19.06
C GLN A 100 13.56 -14.96 -17.78
N PRO A 101 13.18 -15.48 -16.60
CA PRO A 101 13.45 -14.80 -15.35
C PRO A 101 14.95 -14.77 -15.05
N TRP A 102 15.44 -13.60 -14.65
CA TRP A 102 16.84 -13.45 -14.23
C TRP A 102 17.05 -14.15 -12.88
N LYS A 103 18.20 -14.81 -12.78
CA LYS A 103 18.58 -15.45 -11.53
C LYS A 103 18.99 -14.40 -10.49
N ALA A 104 18.20 -14.31 -9.43
CA ALA A 104 18.56 -13.49 -8.28
C ALA A 104 19.75 -14.13 -7.55
N LEU A 105 20.79 -13.35 -7.31
CA LEU A 105 21.98 -13.75 -6.56
C LEU A 105 21.83 -13.44 -5.08
N ASP A 106 21.20 -12.30 -4.77
CA ASP A 106 20.91 -11.88 -3.41
C ASP A 106 19.64 -11.01 -3.40
N ILE A 107 18.85 -11.11 -2.34
CA ILE A 107 17.59 -10.38 -2.20
C ILE A 107 17.56 -9.70 -0.83
N GLN A 108 17.54 -8.37 -0.83
CA GLN A 108 17.25 -7.58 0.34
C GLN A 108 15.79 -7.10 0.28
N PRO A 109 14.90 -7.65 1.12
CA PRO A 109 13.49 -7.28 1.10
C PRO A 109 13.31 -5.83 1.56
N PHE A 110 12.17 -5.23 1.17
CA PHE A 110 11.79 -3.90 1.63
C PHE A 110 11.64 -3.88 3.15
N THR A 111 12.18 -2.85 3.78
CA THR A 111 11.95 -2.57 5.20
C THR A 111 11.50 -1.13 5.41
N SER A 112 10.59 -0.91 6.36
CA SER A 112 10.11 0.43 6.72
C SER A 112 11.22 1.33 7.25
N LYS A 113 12.30 0.75 7.77
CA LYS A 113 13.49 1.49 8.26
C LYS A 113 14.35 2.00 7.09
N LYS A 114 14.60 1.16 6.10
CA LYS A 114 15.43 1.49 4.93
C LYS A 114 14.65 2.21 3.83
N LYS A 115 13.33 2.01 3.75
CA LYS A 115 12.44 2.60 2.73
C LYS A 115 12.71 2.14 1.29
N TYR A 116 13.50 1.10 1.09
CA TYR A 116 13.77 0.46 -0.21
C TYR A 116 14.02 -1.03 -0.03
N GLY A 117 13.88 -1.78 -1.13
CA GLY A 117 14.36 -3.14 -1.32
C GLY A 117 15.38 -3.18 -2.45
N ALA A 118 16.25 -4.19 -2.47
CA ALA A 118 17.27 -4.36 -3.49
C ALA A 118 17.40 -5.83 -3.91
N ILE A 119 17.63 -6.07 -5.19
CA ILE A 119 17.89 -7.41 -5.73
C ILE A 119 19.15 -7.36 -6.58
N ALA A 120 20.09 -8.25 -6.29
CA ALA A 120 21.28 -8.44 -7.08
C ALA A 120 21.05 -9.53 -8.14
N PHE A 121 21.31 -9.20 -9.40
CA PHE A 121 21.36 -10.11 -10.55
C PHE A 121 22.76 -10.12 -11.14
N GLU A 122 23.02 -11.01 -12.08
CA GLU A 122 24.27 -11.00 -12.85
C GLU A 122 24.49 -9.71 -13.63
N SER A 123 23.40 -9.08 -14.09
CA SER A 123 23.40 -7.81 -14.81
C SER A 123 23.65 -6.58 -13.91
N GLY A 124 23.60 -6.73 -12.60
CA GLY A 124 23.80 -5.68 -11.60
C GLY A 124 22.78 -5.68 -10.49
N ILE A 125 22.86 -4.68 -9.63
CA ILE A 125 21.97 -4.51 -8.47
C ILE A 125 20.89 -3.51 -8.81
N TYR A 126 19.64 -3.87 -8.58
CA TYR A 126 18.48 -3.00 -8.81
C TYR A 126 17.78 -2.70 -7.49
N VAL A 127 17.36 -1.47 -7.33
CA VAL A 127 16.76 -0.93 -6.10
C VAL A 127 15.40 -0.34 -6.41
N LEU A 128 14.40 -0.66 -5.59
CA LEU A 128 13.04 -0.10 -5.64
C LEU A 128 12.68 0.45 -4.27
N GLY A 129 12.23 1.69 -4.21
CA GLY A 129 11.84 2.29 -2.93
C GLY A 129 11.43 3.76 -3.01
N ALA A 130 11.42 4.43 -1.86
CA ALA A 130 11.13 5.85 -1.80
C ALA A 130 12.20 6.67 -2.54
N PRO A 131 11.79 7.67 -3.36
CA PRO A 131 12.70 8.41 -4.23
C PRO A 131 13.89 9.02 -3.49
N GLU A 132 13.69 9.55 -2.30
CA GLU A 132 14.72 10.20 -1.49
C GLU A 132 15.85 9.23 -1.11
N PHE A 133 15.51 7.96 -0.90
CA PHE A 133 16.46 6.92 -0.50
C PHE A 133 17.12 6.24 -1.68
N VAL A 134 16.44 6.13 -2.81
CA VAL A 134 16.95 5.50 -4.02
C VAL A 134 17.82 6.44 -4.84
N LEU A 135 17.37 7.70 -5.02
CA LEU A 135 18.02 8.69 -5.87
C LEU A 135 19.10 9.50 -5.16
N ARG A 136 19.01 9.66 -3.84
CA ARG A 136 19.95 10.40 -3.00
C ARG A 136 20.22 11.82 -3.55
N GLU A 137 21.45 12.08 -3.96
CA GLU A 137 21.85 13.38 -4.51
C GLU A 137 21.10 13.74 -5.81
N GLY A 138 20.71 12.74 -6.60
CA GLY A 138 19.89 12.93 -7.80
C GLY A 138 18.41 13.22 -7.52
N PHE A 139 17.96 13.15 -6.27
CA PHE A 139 16.57 13.43 -5.92
C PHE A 139 16.18 14.88 -6.24
N SER A 140 17.05 15.83 -5.97
CA SER A 140 16.79 17.26 -6.22
C SER A 140 16.54 17.59 -7.71
N GLU A 141 17.10 16.82 -8.64
CA GLU A 141 16.88 17.01 -10.07
C GLU A 141 15.48 16.55 -10.49
N LEU A 142 14.93 15.55 -9.82
CA LEU A 142 13.62 14.96 -10.12
C LEU A 142 12.50 15.44 -9.19
N GLU A 143 12.82 16.21 -8.16
CA GLU A 143 11.85 16.69 -7.17
C GLU A 143 10.69 17.47 -7.81
N GLN A 144 10.99 18.32 -8.81
CA GLN A 144 9.97 19.08 -9.52
C GLN A 144 9.00 18.20 -10.32
N GLU A 145 9.48 17.04 -10.82
CA GLU A 145 8.64 16.08 -11.53
C GLU A 145 7.82 15.19 -10.59
N ILE A 146 8.35 14.92 -9.40
CA ILE A 146 7.74 14.08 -8.36
C ILE A 146 6.67 14.85 -7.59
N ALA A 147 6.91 16.13 -7.29
CA ALA A 147 6.06 16.95 -6.44
C ALA A 147 4.58 16.98 -6.85
N PRO A 148 4.19 17.12 -8.12
CA PRO A 148 2.77 17.13 -8.51
C PRO A 148 2.05 15.82 -8.19
N ALA A 149 2.73 14.68 -8.39
CA ALA A 149 2.15 13.37 -8.08
C ALA A 149 1.95 13.18 -6.57
N THR A 150 2.94 13.61 -5.77
CA THR A 150 2.86 13.54 -4.30
C THR A 150 1.78 14.47 -3.75
N GLN A 151 1.65 15.69 -4.30
CA GLN A 151 0.59 16.64 -3.93
C GLN A 151 -0.81 16.13 -4.27
N ALA A 152 -0.94 15.35 -5.35
CA ALA A 152 -2.18 14.66 -5.70
C ALA A 152 -2.50 13.44 -4.80
N GLY A 153 -1.67 13.16 -3.78
CA GLY A 153 -1.86 12.05 -2.86
C GLY A 153 -1.32 10.70 -3.36
N ASN A 154 -0.63 10.67 -4.49
CA ASN A 154 -0.04 9.45 -5.01
C ASN A 154 1.23 9.07 -4.25
N ARG A 155 1.44 7.77 -4.05
CA ARG A 155 2.72 7.25 -3.60
C ARG A 155 3.67 7.16 -4.78
N VAL A 156 4.78 7.89 -4.73
CA VAL A 156 5.83 7.83 -5.75
C VAL A 156 6.91 6.86 -5.31
N LEU A 157 7.38 6.05 -6.24
CA LEU A 157 8.51 5.13 -6.06
C LEU A 157 9.54 5.39 -7.14
N ALA A 158 10.81 5.23 -6.79
CA ALA A 158 11.90 5.22 -7.74
C ALA A 158 12.43 3.80 -7.91
N PHE A 159 12.74 3.44 -9.14
CA PHE A 159 13.40 2.20 -9.52
C PHE A 159 14.64 2.54 -10.34
N GLY A 160 15.73 1.84 -10.09
CA GLY A 160 16.94 2.03 -10.86
C GLY A 160 18.05 1.05 -10.55
N LYS A 161 19.09 1.06 -11.41
CA LYS A 161 20.28 0.27 -11.23
C LYS A 161 21.25 0.99 -10.29
N TYR A 162 21.66 0.31 -9.22
CA TYR A 162 22.65 0.81 -8.28
C TYR A 162 24.04 0.86 -8.94
N ARG A 163 24.72 2.00 -8.82
CA ARG A 163 26.06 2.24 -9.44
C ARG A 163 27.20 2.21 -8.44
N GLY A 164 26.94 1.96 -7.15
CA GLY A 164 27.95 1.87 -6.11
C GLY A 164 28.60 0.48 -6.00
N ASP A 165 29.47 0.34 -5.02
CA ASP A 165 30.14 -0.92 -4.72
C ASP A 165 29.11 -1.99 -4.30
N PRO A 166 29.17 -3.22 -4.86
CA PRO A 166 28.28 -4.32 -4.53
C PRO A 166 28.17 -4.64 -3.03
N VAL A 167 29.21 -4.38 -2.26
CA VAL A 167 29.20 -4.61 -0.81
C VAL A 167 28.43 -3.52 -0.03
N SER A 168 28.22 -2.37 -0.64
CA SER A 168 27.64 -1.18 0.03
C SER A 168 26.10 -1.09 -0.03
N TYR A 169 25.41 -1.86 -0.90
CA TYR A 169 23.95 -1.72 -1.05
C TYR A 169 23.16 -2.21 0.17
N THR A 170 23.74 -3.08 0.98
CA THR A 170 23.12 -3.57 2.23
C THR A 170 23.15 -2.52 3.35
N HIS A 171 23.98 -1.48 3.21
CA HIS A 171 24.20 -0.39 4.16
C HIS A 171 23.73 0.98 3.63
N LEU A 172 22.97 0.99 2.54
CA LEU A 172 22.35 2.22 2.00
C LEU A 172 21.35 2.84 2.95
#